data_946db43212098cfb667630117bc2602c
#
_entry.id   946db43212098cfb667630117bc2602c
#
_cell.length_a   1.000
_cell.length_b   1.000
_cell.length_c   1.000
_cell.angle_alpha   90.00
_cell.angle_beta   90.00
_cell.angle_gamma   90.00
#
_symmetry.space_group_name_H-M   'P 1'
#
loop_
_entity.id
_entity.type
_entity.pdbx_description
1 polymer ?
#
loop_
_entity_poly.entity_id
_entity_poly.type
_entity_poly.pdbx_seq_one_letter_code
_entity_poly.pdbx_strand_id
1 'polypeptide(L)'
;MPLFVRSSLITWVILVACCCSSTETAFSTQVPYRLRFFHTHTVERLDIVYRHGDKYDPDALARISHYLRDHRTGAVHEYDPRVFDLLHDLTLAIGRPDAEIDVVCGYRTAWSNEYLRSHGHGVATHSLHMQAMAIDIRVPGVSTSKLRDTALALHRGGVGYYAASNFVHVDVGRVRRW
;
A
#
# COMPACT_ATOMS: atom_id res chain seq x y z
N MET A 1 86.86 38.60 29.39
CA MET A 1 85.98 38.43 28.16
C MET A 1 84.94 37.37 28.47
N PRO A 2 83.68 37.73 28.69
CA PRO A 2 82.61 36.72 28.86
C PRO A 2 81.90 36.47 27.56
N LEU A 3 81.69 35.19 27.26
CA LEU A 3 80.92 34.69 26.16
C LEU A 3 79.42 34.80 26.52
N PHE A 4 78.66 35.50 25.67
CA PHE A 4 77.19 35.49 25.70
C PHE A 4 76.64 34.29 25.01
N VAL A 5 75.97 33.39 25.76
CA VAL A 5 75.14 32.29 25.19
C VAL A 5 73.74 32.86 24.92
N ARG A 6 73.36 32.90 23.65
CA ARG A 6 72.00 33.24 23.26
C ARG A 6 71.12 31.99 23.31
N SER A 7 70.18 31.97 24.26
CA SER A 7 69.14 30.93 24.33
C SER A 7 68.00 31.26 23.34
N SER A 8 67.79 30.37 22.34
CA SER A 8 66.69 30.50 21.40
C SER A 8 65.49 29.74 21.96
N LEU A 9 64.47 30.47 22.36
CA LEU A 9 63.15 29.91 22.70
C LEU A 9 62.34 29.55 21.38
N ILE A 10 62.20 28.27 21.12
CA ILE A 10 61.36 27.78 20.07
C ILE A 10 59.93 27.65 20.62
N THR A 11 59.07 28.55 20.21
CA THR A 11 57.64 28.52 20.56
C THR A 11 56.91 27.53 19.64
N TRP A 12 56.48 26.42 20.20
CA TRP A 12 55.60 25.46 19.48
C TRP A 12 54.17 25.98 19.49
N VAL A 13 53.68 26.38 18.32
CA VAL A 13 52.24 26.67 18.10
C VAL A 13 51.54 25.35 17.80
N ILE A 14 50.77 24.86 18.75
CA ILE A 14 49.90 23.73 18.58
C ILE A 14 48.65 24.19 17.85
N LEU A 15 48.55 23.85 16.57
CA LEU A 15 47.36 24.07 15.74
C LEU A 15 46.35 22.95 16.07
N VAL A 16 45.35 23.25 16.91
CA VAL A 16 44.24 22.34 17.18
C VAL A 16 43.28 22.42 15.97
N ALA A 17 43.37 21.46 15.08
CA ALA A 17 42.39 21.26 14.01
C ALA A 17 41.09 20.71 14.60
N CYS A 18 40.09 21.58 14.77
CA CYS A 18 38.73 21.21 15.15
C CYS A 18 38.06 20.53 13.93
N CYS A 19 38.11 19.18 13.86
CA CYS A 19 37.33 18.42 12.92
C CYS A 19 35.83 18.52 13.30
N CYS A 20 35.13 19.49 12.74
CA CYS A 20 33.67 19.48 12.73
C CYS A 20 33.19 18.31 11.83
N SER A 21 32.96 17.16 12.44
CA SER A 21 32.26 16.06 11.77
C SER A 21 30.80 16.48 11.59
N SER A 22 30.49 17.01 10.40
CA SER A 22 29.11 17.20 9.96
C SER A 22 28.51 15.83 9.77
N THR A 23 27.73 15.36 10.73
CA THR A 23 26.82 14.24 10.53
C THR A 23 25.74 14.68 9.56
N GLU A 24 25.98 14.47 8.26
CA GLU A 24 24.91 14.48 7.26
C GLU A 24 23.95 13.37 7.64
N THR A 25 22.83 13.71 8.27
CA THR A 25 21.66 12.86 8.34
C THR A 25 21.19 12.65 6.91
N ALA A 26 21.60 11.53 6.30
CA ALA A 26 21.06 11.08 5.06
C ALA A 26 19.54 10.91 5.27
N PHE A 27 18.77 11.90 4.83
CA PHE A 27 17.32 11.78 4.69
C PHE A 27 17.11 10.72 3.63
N SER A 28 16.94 9.47 4.06
CA SER A 28 16.50 8.39 3.19
C SER A 28 15.14 8.81 2.64
N THR A 29 15.11 9.29 1.41
CA THR A 29 13.87 9.53 0.66
C THR A 29 13.27 8.17 0.31
N GLN A 30 12.69 7.51 1.30
CA GLN A 30 11.97 6.27 1.08
C GLN A 30 10.75 6.60 0.22
N VAL A 31 10.65 5.92 -0.94
CA VAL A 31 9.54 6.09 -1.87
C VAL A 31 8.23 5.80 -1.14
N PRO A 32 7.28 6.76 -1.12
CA PRO A 32 6.00 6.53 -0.45
C PRO A 32 5.12 5.59 -1.28
N TYR A 33 4.55 4.60 -0.63
CA TYR A 33 3.53 3.74 -1.21
C TYR A 33 2.17 4.38 -0.98
N ARG A 34 1.57 4.90 -2.04
CA ARG A 34 0.32 5.67 -2.03
C ARG A 34 -0.76 4.93 -2.78
N LEU A 35 -1.99 5.01 -2.27
CA LEU A 35 -3.19 4.53 -2.95
C LEU A 35 -4.26 5.61 -2.95
N ARG A 36 -5.05 5.65 -4.03
CA ARG A 36 -6.19 6.52 -4.19
C ARG A 36 -7.42 5.68 -4.49
N PHE A 37 -8.48 5.90 -3.72
CA PHE A 37 -9.71 5.11 -3.78
C PHE A 37 -10.95 5.97 -3.98
N PHE A 38 -11.91 5.42 -4.70
CA PHE A 38 -13.29 5.86 -4.74
C PHE A 38 -14.19 4.66 -4.42
N HIS A 39 -15.00 4.75 -3.36
CA HIS A 39 -15.91 3.67 -2.97
C HIS A 39 -17.25 3.81 -3.67
N THR A 40 -17.62 2.87 -4.53
CA THR A 40 -18.79 3.00 -5.41
C THR A 40 -20.15 2.96 -4.68
N HIS A 41 -20.21 2.45 -3.45
CA HIS A 41 -21.44 2.39 -2.65
C HIS A 41 -21.55 3.53 -1.62
N THR A 42 -20.46 3.91 -0.96
CA THR A 42 -20.47 4.99 0.05
C THR A 42 -20.17 6.36 -0.55
N VAL A 43 -19.68 6.40 -1.79
CA VAL A 43 -19.28 7.63 -2.52
C VAL A 43 -18.11 8.37 -1.83
N GLU A 44 -17.45 7.72 -0.90
CA GLU A 44 -16.28 8.24 -0.19
C GLU A 44 -15.03 8.16 -1.06
N ARG A 45 -14.10 9.08 -0.83
CA ARG A 45 -12.74 9.04 -1.41
C ARG A 45 -11.70 8.98 -0.32
N LEU A 46 -10.62 8.26 -0.61
CA LEU A 46 -9.45 8.19 0.26
C LEU A 46 -8.19 8.30 -0.59
N ASP A 47 -7.32 9.22 -0.22
CA ASP A 47 -5.98 9.38 -0.79
C ASP A 47 -5.00 9.28 0.37
N ILE A 48 -4.12 8.27 0.34
CA ILE A 48 -3.34 7.91 1.51
C ILE A 48 -2.00 7.26 1.17
N VAL A 49 -0.96 7.68 1.86
CA VAL A 49 0.32 6.96 1.93
C VAL A 49 0.22 5.99 3.09
N TYR A 50 0.39 4.70 2.82
CA TYR A 50 0.21 3.63 3.83
C TYR A 50 1.53 2.96 4.22
N ARG A 51 2.61 3.22 3.46
CA ARG A 51 3.92 2.61 3.68
C ARG A 51 5.04 3.53 3.18
N HIS A 52 6.14 3.58 3.91
CA HIS A 52 7.40 4.22 3.51
C HIS A 52 8.53 3.18 3.54
N GLY A 53 9.08 2.84 2.37
CA GLY A 53 10.04 1.74 2.26
C GLY A 53 9.44 0.43 2.82
N ASP A 54 10.04 -0.16 3.84
CA ASP A 54 9.59 -1.41 4.47
C ASP A 54 8.67 -1.19 5.68
N LYS A 55 8.35 0.07 6.03
CA LYS A 55 7.55 0.39 7.21
C LYS A 55 6.14 0.80 6.83
N TYR A 56 5.16 0.00 7.27
CA TYR A 56 3.75 0.36 7.23
C TYR A 56 3.45 1.44 8.27
N ASP A 57 2.52 2.33 7.93
CA ASP A 57 1.92 3.29 8.85
C ASP A 57 0.66 2.66 9.47
N PRO A 58 0.65 2.34 10.78
CA PRO A 58 -0.50 1.68 11.41
C PRO A 58 -1.78 2.52 11.36
N ASP A 59 -1.67 3.84 11.49
CA ASP A 59 -2.82 4.74 11.43
C ASP A 59 -3.42 4.78 10.01
N ALA A 60 -2.56 4.78 9.00
CA ALA A 60 -3.00 4.68 7.62
C ALA A 60 -3.67 3.34 7.34
N LEU A 61 -3.14 2.21 7.83
CA LEU A 61 -3.77 0.89 7.68
C LEU A 61 -5.13 0.84 8.37
N ALA A 62 -5.27 1.40 9.58
CA ALA A 62 -6.54 1.48 10.29
C ALA A 62 -7.56 2.33 9.51
N ARG A 63 -7.15 3.46 8.94
CA ARG A 63 -8.01 4.33 8.11
C ARG A 63 -8.47 3.61 6.84
N ILE A 64 -7.59 2.87 6.15
CA ILE A 64 -7.98 2.08 4.97
C ILE A 64 -8.94 0.96 5.38
N SER A 65 -8.69 0.26 6.48
CA SER A 65 -9.59 -0.79 7.00
C SER A 65 -10.98 -0.25 7.30
N HIS A 66 -11.07 0.93 7.92
CA HIS A 66 -12.35 1.61 8.14
C HIS A 66 -13.04 2.02 6.82
N TYR A 67 -12.27 2.54 5.87
CA TYR A 67 -12.78 2.93 4.55
C TYR A 67 -13.35 1.72 3.78
N LEU A 68 -12.68 0.56 3.86
CA LEU A 68 -13.08 -0.69 3.20
C LEU A 68 -14.08 -1.53 4.01
N ARG A 69 -14.71 -0.97 5.04
CA ARG A 69 -15.72 -1.62 5.88
C ARG A 69 -16.86 -2.21 5.06
N ASP A 70 -17.56 -3.15 5.64
CA ASP A 70 -18.81 -3.67 5.05
C ASP A 70 -19.84 -2.53 4.93
N HIS A 71 -20.11 -2.07 3.71
CA HIS A 71 -21.00 -0.93 3.45
C HIS A 71 -22.48 -1.18 3.80
N ARG A 72 -22.87 -2.45 4.04
CA ARG A 72 -24.23 -2.82 4.45
C ARG A 72 -24.41 -2.79 5.95
N THR A 73 -23.40 -3.20 6.70
CA THR A 73 -23.46 -3.36 8.16
C THR A 73 -22.68 -2.28 8.92
N GLY A 74 -21.77 -1.59 8.24
CA GLY A 74 -20.80 -0.68 8.87
C GLY A 74 -19.67 -1.38 9.62
N ALA A 75 -19.65 -2.71 9.63
CA ALA A 75 -18.63 -3.49 10.35
C ALA A 75 -17.25 -3.31 9.73
N VAL A 76 -16.25 -3.08 10.58
CA VAL A 76 -14.84 -2.94 10.22
C VAL A 76 -14.09 -4.22 10.55
N HIS A 77 -13.15 -4.59 9.69
CA HIS A 77 -12.18 -5.65 9.95
C HIS A 77 -10.79 -5.15 9.53
N GLU A 78 -9.77 -5.50 10.27
CA GLU A 78 -8.39 -5.17 9.93
C GLU A 78 -7.98 -5.91 8.65
N TYR A 79 -7.53 -5.14 7.66
CA TYR A 79 -7.10 -5.68 6.37
C TYR A 79 -5.69 -6.22 6.43
N ASP A 80 -5.46 -7.34 5.73
CA ASP A 80 -4.11 -7.82 5.45
C ASP A 80 -3.36 -6.78 4.58
N PRO A 81 -2.25 -6.20 5.07
CA PRO A 81 -1.52 -5.14 4.34
C PRO A 81 -1.02 -5.57 2.96
N ARG A 82 -0.85 -6.87 2.72
CA ARG A 82 -0.46 -7.41 1.42
C ARG A 82 -1.46 -7.10 0.31
N VAL A 83 -2.74 -6.87 0.67
CA VAL A 83 -3.77 -6.42 -0.29
C VAL A 83 -3.41 -5.04 -0.84
N PHE A 84 -2.93 -4.13 0.00
CA PHE A 84 -2.53 -2.78 -0.42
C PHE A 84 -1.27 -2.80 -1.28
N ASP A 85 -0.30 -3.65 -0.93
CA ASP A 85 0.90 -3.87 -1.76
C ASP A 85 0.53 -4.45 -3.13
N LEU A 86 -0.42 -5.39 -3.17
CA LEU A 86 -0.92 -5.93 -4.44
C LEU A 86 -1.57 -4.84 -5.30
N LEU A 87 -2.39 -3.97 -4.71
CA LEU A 87 -3.04 -2.87 -5.42
C LEU A 87 -2.02 -1.84 -5.93
N HIS A 88 -1.02 -1.50 -5.12
CA HIS A 88 0.05 -0.61 -5.53
C HIS A 88 0.84 -1.20 -6.70
N ASP A 89 1.29 -2.46 -6.60
CA ASP A 89 2.00 -3.14 -7.68
C ASP A 89 1.14 -3.22 -8.96
N LEU A 90 -0.17 -3.42 -8.82
CA LEU A 90 -1.11 -3.45 -9.93
C LEU A 90 -1.20 -2.08 -10.63
N THR A 91 -1.28 -0.98 -9.89
CA THR A 91 -1.31 0.38 -10.48
C THR A 91 0.00 0.70 -11.22
N LEU A 92 1.14 0.27 -10.69
CA LEU A 92 2.43 0.37 -11.38
C LEU A 92 2.45 -0.45 -12.67
N ALA A 93 2.01 -1.71 -12.60
CA ALA A 93 2.06 -2.65 -13.73
C ALA A 93 1.12 -2.25 -14.88
N ILE A 94 -0.01 -1.60 -14.60
CA ILE A 94 -0.87 -1.02 -15.64
C ILE A 94 -0.33 0.30 -16.22
N GLY A 95 0.79 0.84 -15.69
CA GLY A 95 1.42 2.09 -16.09
C GLY A 95 0.68 3.33 -15.57
N ARG A 96 -0.03 3.24 -14.46
CA ARG A 96 -0.82 4.34 -13.87
C ARG A 96 -0.65 4.39 -12.35
N PRO A 97 0.53 4.76 -11.83
CA PRO A 97 0.85 4.73 -10.40
C PRO A 97 -0.10 5.56 -9.53
N ASP A 98 -0.65 6.65 -10.07
CA ASP A 98 -1.57 7.55 -9.38
C ASP A 98 -3.05 7.31 -9.73
N ALA A 99 -3.39 6.14 -10.32
CA ALA A 99 -4.77 5.84 -10.66
C ALA A 99 -5.68 5.84 -9.43
N GLU A 100 -6.87 6.42 -9.56
CA GLU A 100 -7.94 6.19 -8.60
C GLU A 100 -8.52 4.79 -8.84
N ILE A 101 -8.63 4.00 -7.78
CA ILE A 101 -9.18 2.65 -7.78
C ILE A 101 -10.63 2.74 -7.31
N ASP A 102 -11.57 2.38 -8.18
CA ASP A 102 -12.97 2.22 -7.79
C ASP A 102 -13.14 0.93 -6.98
N VAL A 103 -13.51 1.06 -5.72
CA VAL A 103 -13.82 -0.07 -4.85
C VAL A 103 -15.28 -0.47 -5.03
N VAL A 104 -15.51 -1.67 -5.57
CA VAL A 104 -16.83 -2.26 -5.74
C VAL A 104 -17.25 -3.04 -4.48
N CYS A 105 -16.30 -3.76 -3.86
CA CYS A 105 -16.53 -4.44 -2.60
C CYS A 105 -15.24 -4.57 -1.82
N GLY A 106 -15.26 -4.15 -0.55
CA GLY A 106 -14.20 -4.36 0.42
C GLY A 106 -14.50 -5.55 1.33
N TYR A 107 -14.44 -5.33 2.65
CA TYR A 107 -14.79 -6.32 3.66
C TYR A 107 -16.28 -6.69 3.59
N ARG A 108 -16.57 -7.96 3.86
CA ARG A 108 -17.93 -8.50 3.99
C ARG A 108 -18.08 -9.26 5.29
N THR A 109 -19.07 -8.94 6.09
CA THR A 109 -19.50 -9.80 7.20
C THR A 109 -20.07 -11.12 6.70
N ALA A 110 -20.14 -12.12 7.57
CA ALA A 110 -20.81 -13.39 7.24
C ALA A 110 -22.26 -13.16 6.79
N TRP A 111 -22.96 -12.23 7.42
CA TRP A 111 -24.32 -11.83 7.04
C TRP A 111 -24.37 -11.27 5.62
N SER A 112 -23.51 -10.29 5.29
CA SER A 112 -23.45 -9.71 3.94
C SER A 112 -23.06 -10.73 2.87
N ASN A 113 -22.17 -11.66 3.21
CA ASN A 113 -21.80 -12.73 2.28
C ASN A 113 -22.95 -13.68 2.03
N GLU A 114 -23.70 -14.08 3.06
CA GLU A 114 -24.89 -14.94 2.92
C GLU A 114 -26.03 -14.22 2.19
N TYR A 115 -26.25 -12.93 2.48
CA TYR A 115 -27.21 -12.13 1.75
C TYR A 115 -26.93 -12.13 0.23
N LEU A 116 -25.66 -11.92 -0.16
CA LEU A 116 -25.26 -11.97 -1.56
C LEU A 116 -25.39 -13.37 -2.18
N ARG A 117 -25.11 -14.41 -1.40
CA ARG A 117 -25.26 -15.81 -1.83
C ARG A 117 -26.72 -16.17 -2.14
N SER A 118 -27.63 -15.71 -1.30
CA SER A 118 -29.09 -16.00 -1.43
C SER A 118 -29.77 -15.18 -2.53
N HIS A 119 -29.21 -14.01 -2.91
CA HIS A 119 -29.80 -13.10 -3.90
C HIS A 119 -29.00 -13.00 -5.20
N GLY A 120 -27.89 -13.75 -5.34
CA GLY A 120 -27.03 -13.70 -6.51
C GLY A 120 -26.40 -15.05 -6.82
N HIS A 121 -25.52 -15.05 -7.82
CA HIS A 121 -24.80 -16.25 -8.26
C HIS A 121 -23.28 -16.03 -8.12
N GLY A 122 -22.54 -17.13 -7.91
CA GLY A 122 -21.07 -17.11 -7.92
C GLY A 122 -20.39 -16.57 -6.66
N VAL A 123 -21.15 -16.39 -5.56
CA VAL A 123 -20.56 -15.96 -4.26
C VAL A 123 -20.09 -17.19 -3.48
N ALA A 124 -18.80 -17.25 -3.16
CA ALA A 124 -18.21 -18.35 -2.39
C ALA A 124 -18.69 -18.34 -0.93
N THR A 125 -18.91 -19.56 -0.36
CA THR A 125 -19.27 -19.72 1.05
C THR A 125 -18.14 -19.24 1.97
N HIS A 126 -16.88 -19.55 1.61
CA HIS A 126 -15.67 -19.13 2.34
C HIS A 126 -14.93 -18.07 1.55
N SER A 127 -15.52 -16.88 1.46
CA SER A 127 -14.95 -15.76 0.71
C SER A 127 -13.84 -15.08 1.49
N LEU A 128 -12.72 -14.74 0.83
CA LEU A 128 -11.62 -13.98 1.41
C LEU A 128 -11.99 -12.52 1.74
N HIS A 129 -13.09 -11.99 1.20
CA HIS A 129 -13.67 -10.74 1.67
C HIS A 129 -14.09 -10.79 3.15
N MET A 130 -14.49 -11.96 3.65
CA MET A 130 -14.85 -12.14 5.07
C MET A 130 -13.63 -12.16 5.99
N GLN A 131 -12.43 -12.27 5.44
CA GLN A 131 -11.15 -12.26 6.15
C GLN A 131 -10.37 -10.96 5.90
N ALA A 132 -10.97 -9.97 5.21
CA ALA A 132 -10.32 -8.74 4.78
C ALA A 132 -8.99 -9.00 4.00
N MET A 133 -8.98 -10.04 3.17
CA MET A 133 -7.86 -10.47 2.34
C MET A 133 -8.15 -10.33 0.83
N ALA A 134 -9.28 -9.75 0.47
CA ALA A 134 -9.74 -9.60 -0.91
C ALA A 134 -10.43 -8.25 -1.13
N ILE A 135 -10.43 -7.82 -2.39
CA ILE A 135 -11.12 -6.61 -2.83
C ILE A 135 -11.60 -6.77 -4.28
N ASP A 136 -12.79 -6.24 -4.57
CA ASP A 136 -13.34 -6.15 -5.93
C ASP A 136 -13.15 -4.72 -6.43
N ILE A 137 -12.50 -4.57 -7.60
CA ILE A 137 -12.07 -3.26 -8.09
C ILE A 137 -12.34 -3.03 -9.57
N ARG A 138 -12.37 -1.75 -9.93
CA ARG A 138 -12.18 -1.21 -11.28
C ARG A 138 -11.11 -0.14 -11.25
N VAL A 139 -10.55 0.17 -12.40
CA VAL A 139 -9.69 1.35 -12.57
C VAL A 139 -10.24 2.14 -13.77
N PRO A 140 -10.77 3.35 -13.56
CA PRO A 140 -11.31 4.18 -14.63
C PRO A 140 -10.32 4.37 -15.78
N GLY A 141 -10.79 4.14 -17.02
CA GLY A 141 -9.96 4.22 -18.23
C GLY A 141 -9.05 3.00 -18.47
N VAL A 142 -9.20 1.92 -17.69
CA VAL A 142 -8.56 0.62 -17.92
C VAL A 142 -9.65 -0.43 -18.12
N SER A 143 -9.59 -1.19 -19.22
CA SER A 143 -10.54 -2.29 -19.41
C SER A 143 -10.37 -3.37 -18.34
N THR A 144 -11.47 -3.95 -17.87
CA THR A 144 -11.42 -5.03 -16.87
C THR A 144 -10.65 -6.26 -17.35
N SER A 145 -10.61 -6.51 -18.66
CA SER A 145 -9.76 -7.56 -19.24
C SER A 145 -8.28 -7.26 -19.06
N LYS A 146 -7.83 -6.03 -19.36
CA LYS A 146 -6.43 -5.62 -19.11
C LYS A 146 -6.10 -5.67 -17.62
N LEU A 147 -7.01 -5.20 -16.76
CA LEU A 147 -6.81 -5.23 -15.31
C LEU A 147 -6.64 -6.67 -14.80
N ARG A 148 -7.51 -7.60 -15.26
CA ARG A 148 -7.41 -9.04 -14.98
C ARG A 148 -6.06 -9.60 -15.42
N ASP A 149 -5.66 -9.37 -16.68
CA ASP A 149 -4.43 -9.95 -17.23
C ASP A 149 -3.20 -9.46 -16.50
N THR A 150 -3.20 -8.17 -16.13
CA THR A 150 -2.12 -7.59 -15.31
C THR A 150 -2.09 -8.20 -13.91
N ALA A 151 -3.25 -8.35 -13.25
CA ALA A 151 -3.33 -8.97 -11.92
C ALA A 151 -2.86 -10.43 -11.94
N LEU A 152 -3.21 -11.20 -13.00
CA LEU A 152 -2.73 -12.57 -13.19
C LEU A 152 -1.20 -12.62 -13.36
N ALA A 153 -0.62 -11.69 -14.11
CA ALA A 153 0.82 -11.62 -14.34
C ALA A 153 1.63 -11.34 -13.05
N LEU A 154 1.03 -10.70 -12.05
CA LEU A 154 1.68 -10.46 -10.75
C LEU A 154 1.84 -11.72 -9.89
N HIS A 155 1.07 -12.77 -10.12
CA HIS A 155 1.12 -14.03 -9.35
C HIS A 155 1.03 -13.87 -7.83
N ARG A 156 0.30 -12.84 -7.33
CA ARG A 156 0.24 -12.46 -5.92
C ARG A 156 -0.89 -13.14 -5.14
N GLY A 157 -1.88 -13.75 -5.83
CA GLY A 157 -3.03 -14.39 -5.21
C GLY A 157 -4.10 -14.81 -6.20
N GLY A 158 -5.35 -14.87 -5.75
CA GLY A 158 -6.50 -15.19 -6.60
C GLY A 158 -6.95 -14.00 -7.43
N VAL A 159 -7.37 -14.28 -8.67
CA VAL A 159 -7.95 -13.30 -9.60
C VAL A 159 -9.25 -13.84 -10.17
N GLY A 160 -10.35 -13.14 -9.90
CA GLY A 160 -11.69 -13.41 -10.46
C GLY A 160 -12.06 -12.36 -11.51
N TYR A 161 -12.63 -12.82 -12.63
CA TYR A 161 -13.03 -11.93 -13.72
C TYR A 161 -14.55 -11.88 -13.90
N TYR A 162 -15.13 -10.74 -13.61
CA TYR A 162 -16.57 -10.51 -13.65
C TYR A 162 -16.93 -9.52 -14.76
N ALA A 163 -16.82 -9.96 -16.01
CA ALA A 163 -17.03 -9.12 -17.20
C ALA A 163 -18.40 -8.42 -17.22
N ALA A 164 -19.48 -9.17 -16.94
CA ALA A 164 -20.84 -8.64 -16.94
C ALA A 164 -21.07 -7.56 -15.87
N SER A 165 -20.41 -7.69 -14.71
CA SER A 165 -20.48 -6.72 -13.60
C SER A 165 -19.37 -5.67 -13.66
N ASN A 166 -18.50 -5.77 -14.67
CA ASN A 166 -17.41 -4.84 -14.95
C ASN A 166 -16.47 -4.60 -13.76
N PHE A 167 -15.99 -5.68 -13.12
CA PHE A 167 -14.97 -5.61 -12.08
C PHE A 167 -14.02 -6.82 -12.09
N VAL A 168 -12.92 -6.68 -11.40
CA VAL A 168 -11.95 -7.76 -11.14
C VAL A 168 -11.83 -7.94 -9.64
N HIS A 169 -11.95 -9.18 -9.19
CA HIS A 169 -11.61 -9.60 -7.83
C HIS A 169 -10.10 -9.85 -7.75
N VAL A 170 -9.47 -9.35 -6.72
CA VAL A 170 -8.08 -9.69 -6.38
C VAL A 170 -7.96 -10.04 -4.89
N ASP A 171 -7.14 -11.03 -4.56
CA ASP A 171 -6.89 -11.44 -3.18
C ASP A 171 -5.44 -11.87 -2.95
N VAL A 172 -5.06 -12.01 -1.68
CA VAL A 172 -3.71 -12.43 -1.26
C VAL A 172 -3.67 -13.87 -0.73
N GLY A 173 -4.63 -14.70 -1.14
CA GLY A 173 -4.66 -16.12 -0.87
C GLY A 173 -3.77 -16.91 -1.86
N ARG A 174 -4.06 -18.19 -2.03
CA ARG A 174 -3.34 -19.02 -3.02
C ARG A 174 -3.58 -18.49 -4.45
N VAL A 175 -2.57 -18.59 -5.30
CA VAL A 175 -2.68 -18.22 -6.72
C VAL A 175 -3.72 -19.12 -7.41
N ARG A 176 -4.76 -18.51 -7.98
CA ARG A 176 -5.82 -19.15 -8.74
C ARG A 176 -6.58 -18.14 -9.60
N ARG A 177 -7.39 -18.65 -10.54
CA ARG A 177 -8.24 -17.79 -11.39
C ARG A 177 -9.61 -18.44 -11.62
N TRP A 178 -10.62 -17.63 -11.89
CA TRP A 178 -11.96 -18.07 -12.31
C TRP A 178 -12.68 -17.00 -13.13
#